data_c0eca5356ae931a9d0858cb135f093ef
#
_entry.id   c0eca5356ae931a9d0858cb135f093ef
#
_cell.length_a   1.000
_cell.length_b   1.000
_cell.length_c   1.000
_cell.angle_alpha   90.00
_cell.angle_beta   90.00
_cell.angle_gamma   90.00
#
_symmetry.space_group_name_H-M   'P 1'
#
loop_
_entity.id
_entity.type
_entity.pdbx_description
1 polymer ?
#
loop_
_entity_poly.entity_id
_entity_poly.type
_entity_poly.pdbx_seq_one_letter_code
_entity_poly.pdbx_strand_id
1 'polypeptide(L)'
;MPEITRFYGIVIKIFFQNEHNPPHIHAIYGEHNALFSIKDMQMIEGDLPARAVKLVQEWGRPFAKELQQMWDTKELKKLPPLK
;
A
#
# COMPACT_ATOMS: atom_id res chain seq x y z
N MET A 1 -13.32 -5.58 1.82
CA MET A 1 -12.05 -5.32 1.16
C MET A 1 -10.95 -5.15 2.18
N PRO A 2 -9.83 -5.79 1.97
CA PRO A 2 -8.79 -5.84 3.01
C PRO A 2 -8.03 -4.52 3.16
N GLU A 3 -8.49 -3.73 4.10
CA GLU A 3 -7.82 -2.49 4.46
C GLU A 3 -6.74 -2.80 5.50
N ILE A 4 -5.51 -2.33 5.26
CA ILE A 4 -4.41 -2.52 6.19
C ILE A 4 -4.39 -1.42 7.23
N THR A 5 -4.49 -0.18 6.80
CA THR A 5 -4.46 0.99 7.68
C THR A 5 -4.95 2.22 6.93
N ARG A 6 -5.13 3.31 7.66
CA ARG A 6 -5.41 4.60 7.04
C ARG A 6 -4.78 5.71 7.88
N PHE A 7 -4.29 6.72 7.21
CA PHE A 7 -3.65 7.86 7.86
C PHE A 7 -3.68 9.06 6.90
N TYR A 8 -3.86 10.22 7.47
CA TYR A 8 -3.87 11.51 6.72
C TYR A 8 -4.77 11.47 5.48
N GLY A 9 -5.91 10.79 5.57
CA GLY A 9 -6.83 10.70 4.45
C GLY A 9 -6.48 9.65 3.42
N ILE A 10 -5.40 8.91 3.62
CA ILE A 10 -4.97 7.85 2.71
C ILE A 10 -5.37 6.50 3.28
N VAL A 11 -6.02 5.68 2.45
CA VAL A 11 -6.40 4.31 2.83
C VAL A 11 -5.46 3.35 2.10
N ILE A 12 -4.83 2.46 2.86
CA ILE A 12 -3.94 1.44 2.30
C ILE A 12 -4.66 0.10 2.31
N LYS A 13 -4.72 -0.53 1.14
CA LYS A 13 -5.37 -1.82 0.96
C LYS A 13 -4.45 -2.79 0.25
N ILE A 14 -4.69 -4.07 0.43
CA ILE A 14 -4.00 -5.11 -0.31
C ILE A 14 -5.06 -6.10 -0.79
N PHE A 15 -4.95 -6.52 -2.05
CA PHE A 15 -5.89 -7.48 -2.64
C PHE A 15 -5.11 -8.72 -3.03
N PHE A 16 -5.69 -9.88 -2.71
CA PHE A 16 -5.02 -11.16 -2.94
C PHE A 16 -5.56 -11.92 -4.14
N GLN A 17 -6.72 -11.51 -4.63
CA GLN A 17 -7.40 -12.22 -5.72
C GLN A 17 -7.05 -11.59 -7.06
N ASN A 18 -6.66 -12.43 -8.03
CA ASN A 18 -6.39 -12.00 -9.40
C ASN A 18 -5.35 -10.89 -9.49
N GLU A 19 -4.42 -10.85 -8.55
CA GLU A 19 -3.38 -9.85 -8.55
C GLU A 19 -2.18 -10.33 -9.34
N HIS A 20 -1.56 -9.39 -10.04
CA HIS A 20 -0.40 -9.66 -10.90
C HIS A 20 0.88 -9.18 -10.24
N ASN A 21 1.99 -9.79 -10.64
CA ASN A 21 3.30 -9.29 -10.23
C ASN A 21 3.59 -7.95 -10.89
N PRO A 22 4.35 -7.08 -10.26
CA PRO A 22 5.01 -7.30 -8.97
C PRO A 22 4.04 -7.19 -7.79
N PRO A 23 4.42 -7.76 -6.63
CA PRO A 23 3.63 -7.58 -5.41
C PRO A 23 3.41 -6.10 -5.12
N HIS A 24 2.18 -5.73 -4.79
CA HIS A 24 1.86 -4.31 -4.64
C HIS A 24 0.74 -4.07 -3.63
N ILE A 25 0.66 -2.83 -3.18
CA ILE A 25 -0.44 -2.36 -2.33
C ILE A 25 -1.19 -1.28 -3.09
N HIS A 26 -2.41 -1.02 -2.66
CA HIS A 26 -3.25 0.04 -3.21
C HIS A 26 -3.31 1.19 -2.22
N ALA A 27 -3.12 2.41 -2.69
CA ALA A 27 -3.27 3.61 -1.89
C ALA A 27 -4.40 4.45 -2.49
N ILE A 28 -5.37 4.79 -1.66
CA ILE A 28 -6.53 5.55 -2.10
C ILE A 28 -6.60 6.85 -1.32
N TYR A 29 -6.66 7.97 -2.04
CA TYR A 29 -6.72 9.28 -1.44
C TYR A 29 -7.79 10.09 -2.17
N GLY A 30 -8.96 10.23 -1.54
CA GLY A 30 -10.09 10.87 -2.20
C GLY A 30 -10.46 10.11 -3.48
N GLU A 31 -10.39 10.79 -4.61
CA GLU A 31 -10.68 10.18 -5.91
C GLU A 31 -9.45 9.58 -6.58
N HIS A 32 -8.29 9.72 -5.93
CA HIS A 32 -7.04 9.22 -6.48
C HIS A 32 -6.78 7.79 -6.05
N ASN A 33 -6.27 6.99 -6.96
CA ASN A 33 -5.89 5.60 -6.71
C ASN A 33 -4.52 5.36 -7.30
N ALA A 34 -3.68 4.64 -6.57
CA ALA A 34 -2.35 4.31 -7.06
C ALA A 34 -1.92 2.96 -6.54
N LEU A 35 -1.02 2.32 -7.27
CA LEU A 35 -0.40 1.06 -6.88
C LEU A 35 1.06 1.33 -6.56
N PHE A 36 1.52 0.76 -5.44
CA PHE A 36 2.91 0.90 -5.01
C PHE A 36 3.54 -0.48 -4.91
N SER A 37 4.72 -0.63 -5.47
CA SER A 37 5.47 -1.89 -5.35
C SER A 37 5.88 -2.10 -3.90
N ILE A 38 5.64 -3.29 -3.36
CA ILE A 38 6.01 -3.61 -1.98
C ILE A 38 7.53 -3.59 -1.83
N LYS A 39 8.23 -4.01 -2.86
CA LYS A 39 9.67 -4.14 -2.85
C LYS A 39 10.39 -2.82 -2.51
N ASP A 40 9.98 -1.73 -3.14
CA ASP A 40 10.68 -0.45 -3.00
C ASP A 40 9.76 0.74 -2.77
N MET A 41 8.45 0.49 -2.63
CA MET A 41 7.45 1.53 -2.45
C MET A 41 7.45 2.58 -3.56
N GLN A 42 7.79 2.17 -4.78
CA GLN A 42 7.66 3.03 -5.95
C GLN A 42 6.25 2.95 -6.49
N MET A 43 5.70 4.09 -6.87
CA MET A 43 4.38 4.10 -7.50
C MET A 43 4.52 3.54 -8.90
N ILE A 44 3.80 2.45 -9.18
CA ILE A 44 3.90 1.77 -10.47
C ILE A 44 2.72 2.04 -11.37
N GLU A 45 1.62 2.53 -10.82
CA GLU A 45 0.43 2.82 -11.61
C GLU A 45 -0.46 3.80 -10.86
N GLY A 46 -1.25 4.58 -11.60
CA GLY A 46 -2.19 5.52 -11.02
C GLY A 46 -1.58 6.89 -10.79
N ASP A 47 -2.26 7.69 -9.96
CA ASP A 47 -1.73 9.00 -9.61
C ASP A 47 -2.14 9.38 -8.19
N LEU A 48 -1.24 10.09 -7.51
CA LEU A 48 -1.49 10.69 -6.22
C LEU A 48 -0.76 12.03 -6.19
N PRO A 49 -1.26 13.00 -5.41
CA PRO A 49 -0.46 14.21 -5.18
C PRO A 49 0.89 13.85 -4.59
N ALA A 50 1.92 14.61 -4.93
CA ALA A 50 3.29 14.33 -4.49
C ALA A 50 3.39 14.14 -2.98
N ARG A 51 2.64 14.93 -2.21
CA ARG A 51 2.64 14.81 -0.76
C ARG A 51 2.13 13.44 -0.30
N ALA A 52 1.06 12.97 -0.94
CA ALA A 52 0.50 11.66 -0.60
C ALA A 52 1.46 10.53 -0.95
N VAL A 53 2.13 10.65 -2.10
CA VAL A 53 3.15 9.67 -2.50
C VAL A 53 4.22 9.55 -1.41
N LYS A 54 4.72 10.69 -0.94
CA LYS A 54 5.74 10.69 0.12
C LYS A 54 5.25 10.02 1.39
N LEU A 55 4.01 10.32 1.78
CA LEU A 55 3.44 9.73 2.99
C LEU A 55 3.31 8.22 2.89
N VAL A 56 2.88 7.73 1.74
CA VAL A 56 2.77 6.29 1.52
C VAL A 56 4.14 5.62 1.59
N GLN A 57 5.14 6.22 0.96
CA GLN A 57 6.50 5.69 0.97
C GLN A 57 7.09 5.68 2.38
N GLU A 58 6.87 6.77 3.12
CA GLU A 58 7.36 6.87 4.48
C GLU A 58 6.74 5.82 5.38
N TRP A 59 5.46 5.58 5.19
CA TRP A 59 4.77 4.53 5.95
C TRP A 59 5.21 3.14 5.54
N GLY A 60 5.29 2.91 4.23
CA GLY A 60 5.44 1.55 3.70
C GLY A 60 6.83 0.95 3.77
N ARG A 61 7.86 1.77 3.64
CA ARG A 61 9.23 1.25 3.62
C ARG A 61 9.60 0.44 4.86
N PRO A 62 9.27 0.90 6.08
CA PRO A 62 9.57 0.09 7.26
C PRO A 62 8.79 -1.22 7.33
N PHE A 63 7.67 -1.30 6.63
CA PHE A 63 6.80 -2.48 6.67
C PHE A 63 6.92 -3.36 5.43
N ALA A 64 7.94 -3.14 4.61
CA ALA A 64 8.08 -3.89 3.36
C ALA A 64 8.09 -5.41 3.59
N LYS A 65 8.77 -5.86 4.62
CA LYS A 65 8.83 -7.29 4.96
C LYS A 65 7.46 -7.85 5.31
N GLU A 66 6.74 -7.15 6.17
CA GLU A 66 5.40 -7.57 6.59
C GLU A 66 4.44 -7.58 5.42
N LEU A 67 4.53 -6.58 4.57
CA LEU A 67 3.67 -6.49 3.39
C LEU A 67 3.96 -7.62 2.41
N GLN A 68 5.23 -7.94 2.20
CA GLN A 68 5.63 -9.03 1.32
C GLN A 68 5.13 -10.36 1.89
N GLN A 69 5.22 -10.54 3.19
CA GLN A 69 4.72 -11.75 3.83
C GLN A 69 3.22 -11.89 3.65
N MET A 70 2.47 -10.80 3.79
CA MET A 70 1.03 -10.83 3.55
C MET A 70 0.73 -11.24 2.11
N TRP A 71 1.48 -10.72 1.16
CA TRP A 71 1.31 -11.06 -0.24
C TRP A 71 1.57 -12.55 -0.48
N ASP A 72 2.64 -13.06 0.11
CA ASP A 72 3.04 -14.46 -0.08
C ASP A 72 2.08 -15.44 0.58
N THR A 73 1.63 -15.14 1.79
CA THR A 73 0.76 -16.05 2.55
C THR A 73 -0.72 -15.83 2.29
N LYS A 74 -1.08 -14.72 1.66
CA LYS A 74 -2.48 -14.34 1.43
C LYS A 74 -3.25 -14.12 2.73
N GLU A 75 -2.54 -13.71 3.77
CA GLU A 75 -3.14 -13.43 5.07
C GLU A 75 -3.03 -11.94 5.40
N LEU A 76 -4.17 -11.31 5.68
CA LEU A 76 -4.22 -9.91 6.03
C LEU A 76 -3.76 -9.69 7.47
N LYS A 77 -2.93 -8.68 7.65
CA LYS A 77 -2.49 -8.26 8.97
C LYS A 77 -2.63 -6.75 9.04
N LYS A 78 -3.29 -6.27 10.08
CA LYS A 78 -3.39 -4.82 10.28
C LYS A 78 -2.06 -4.26 10.73
N LEU A 79 -1.69 -3.11 10.20
CA LEU A 79 -0.46 -2.42 10.57
C LEU A 79 -0.79 -1.04 11.12
N PRO A 80 0.06 -0.49 11.98
CA PRO A 80 -0.21 0.83 12.55
C PRO A 80 -0.12 1.92 11.48
N PRO A 81 -0.86 3.01 11.65
CA PRO A 81 -0.78 4.12 10.71
C PRO A 81 0.49 4.92 10.90
N LEU A 82 0.79 5.75 9.91
CA LEU A 82 1.87 6.72 10.01
C LEU A 82 1.52 7.75 11.06
N LYS A 83 2.46 8.08 11.91
CA LYS A 83 2.26 9.06 12.98
C LYS A 83 2.39 10.49 12.49
#